data_c264e41ba38b8f19a6a8740da9cce14d
#
_entry.id   c264e41ba38b8f19a6a8740da9cce14d
#
_cell.length_a   1.000
_cell.length_b   1.000
_cell.length_c   1.000
_cell.angle_alpha   90.00
_cell.angle_beta   90.00
_cell.angle_gamma   90.00
#
_symmetry.space_group_name_H-M   'P 1'
#
loop_
_entity.id
_entity.type
_entity.pdbx_description
1 polymer ?
#
loop_
_entity_poly.entity_id
_entity_poly.type
_entity_poly.pdbx_seq_one_letter_code
_entity_poly.pdbx_strand_id
1 'polypeptide(L)'
;MPATSFLGTAKGRRIAYHKSEGQGPWVVFLGGLKSDMEGTKAVHLEAWARARGQAFLRFDYSGHGESSGTFEEGCIGDWHEDTLAAVQELTEGEIVPVGSSMGGWQALLLAREMPERIKGMVTIAAAPDFTEDGYWANFSEAQKAELASRGYVELPSDYMEPYHISKRMIEDGRKHLVLRSPLFLPFKTRCLQGTADTAVSTETALRLMDHATCPDMRLTLVKDADHRFSDAACLRLIENAVLDVLGGA
;
A
#
# COMPACT_ATOMS: atom_id res chain seq x y z
N MET A 1 3.30 23.13 7.37
CA MET A 1 2.56 22.15 6.56
C MET A 1 1.11 22.58 6.45
N PRO A 2 0.37 22.30 5.38
CA PRO A 2 -1.06 22.57 5.34
C PRO A 2 -1.75 21.77 6.46
N ALA A 3 -2.90 22.28 6.94
CA ALA A 3 -3.69 21.58 7.95
C ALA A 3 -4.23 20.26 7.36
N THR A 4 -4.31 19.23 8.20
CA THR A 4 -4.91 17.94 7.84
C THR A 4 -6.39 18.13 7.54
N SER A 5 -6.84 17.56 6.43
CA SER A 5 -8.25 17.50 6.04
C SER A 5 -8.84 16.13 6.33
N PHE A 6 -10.17 16.05 6.42
CA PHE A 6 -10.85 14.81 6.77
C PHE A 6 -12.01 14.51 5.83
N LEU A 7 -12.06 13.25 5.36
CA LEU A 7 -13.17 12.69 4.58
C LEU A 7 -14.03 11.80 5.48
N GLY A 8 -15.34 12.05 5.51
CA GLY A 8 -16.32 11.14 6.13
C GLY A 8 -16.72 10.06 5.14
N THR A 9 -16.52 8.78 5.47
CA THR A 9 -16.93 7.67 4.63
C THR A 9 -18.38 7.25 4.89
N ALA A 10 -18.99 6.55 3.94
CA ALA A 10 -20.34 5.98 4.11
C ALA A 10 -20.45 4.96 5.25
N LYS A 11 -19.32 4.40 5.71
CA LYS A 11 -19.25 3.49 6.87
C LYS A 11 -19.06 4.22 8.20
N GLY A 12 -19.11 5.58 8.21
CA GLY A 12 -18.95 6.40 9.41
C GLY A 12 -17.49 6.56 9.87
N ARG A 13 -16.51 6.10 9.10
CA ARG A 13 -15.08 6.34 9.37
C ARG A 13 -14.69 7.74 8.92
N ARG A 14 -13.73 8.35 9.61
CA ARG A 14 -13.15 9.64 9.27
C ARG A 14 -11.71 9.42 8.84
N ILE A 15 -11.41 9.69 7.57
CA ILE A 15 -10.12 9.47 6.92
C ILE A 15 -9.36 10.79 6.83
N ALA A 16 -8.20 10.86 7.46
CA ALA A 16 -7.29 12.00 7.39
C ALA A 16 -6.52 11.97 6.06
N TYR A 17 -6.38 13.13 5.42
CA TYR A 17 -5.67 13.23 4.16
C TYR A 17 -4.99 14.57 3.94
N HIS A 18 -3.98 14.56 3.06
CA HIS A 18 -3.42 15.73 2.40
C HIS A 18 -3.59 15.58 0.89
N LYS A 19 -4.09 16.65 0.29
CA LYS A 19 -4.34 16.75 -1.15
C LYS A 19 -3.59 17.96 -1.70
N SER A 20 -2.82 17.75 -2.76
CA SER A 20 -2.13 18.81 -3.50
C SER A 20 -2.70 18.88 -4.89
N GLU A 21 -3.39 19.96 -5.20
CA GLU A 21 -3.95 20.20 -6.53
C GLU A 21 -2.84 20.32 -7.58
N GLY A 22 -3.13 19.86 -8.80
CA GLY A 22 -2.18 19.83 -9.90
C GLY A 22 -2.81 19.37 -11.19
N GLN A 23 -1.99 19.01 -12.16
CA GLN A 23 -2.42 18.50 -13.47
C GLN A 23 -2.10 17.01 -13.63
N GLY A 24 -2.69 16.41 -14.64
CA GLY A 24 -2.48 15.02 -15.03
C GLY A 24 -3.21 14.01 -14.14
N PRO A 25 -2.91 12.72 -14.29
CA PRO A 25 -3.43 11.69 -13.41
C PRO A 25 -3.02 11.95 -11.95
N TRP A 26 -3.90 11.69 -11.01
CA TRP A 26 -3.59 11.82 -9.58
C TRP A 26 -2.58 10.77 -9.14
N VAL A 27 -1.44 11.18 -8.58
CA VAL A 27 -0.54 10.26 -7.89
C VAL A 27 -1.11 10.03 -6.49
N VAL A 28 -1.50 8.78 -6.18
CA VAL A 28 -2.13 8.42 -4.89
C VAL A 28 -1.17 7.53 -4.12
N PHE A 29 -0.66 8.03 -2.99
CA PHE A 29 0.23 7.24 -2.14
C PHE A 29 -0.58 6.39 -1.16
N LEU A 30 -0.30 5.08 -1.16
CA LEU A 30 -0.92 4.07 -0.31
C LEU A 30 0.12 3.56 0.69
N GLY A 31 -0.09 3.85 1.96
CA GLY A 31 0.83 3.54 3.05
C GLY A 31 0.92 2.06 3.40
N GLY A 32 1.94 1.67 4.17
CA GLY A 32 2.11 0.33 4.72
C GLY A 32 1.33 0.10 6.02
N LEU A 33 1.36 -1.13 6.52
CA LEU A 33 0.76 -1.51 7.79
C LEU A 33 1.36 -0.71 8.95
N LYS A 34 0.51 -0.14 9.81
CA LYS A 34 0.93 0.74 10.94
C LYS A 34 1.77 1.96 10.52
N SER A 35 1.75 2.34 9.25
CA SER A 35 2.37 3.59 8.77
C SER A 35 1.33 4.70 8.69
N ASP A 36 1.79 5.93 8.81
CA ASP A 36 0.96 7.12 8.59
C ASP A 36 1.34 7.86 7.30
N MET A 37 0.53 8.82 6.92
CA MET A 37 0.73 9.63 5.73
C MET A 37 1.88 10.64 5.85
N GLU A 38 2.48 10.81 7.04
CA GLU A 38 3.65 11.66 7.30
C GLU A 38 4.98 10.89 7.10
N GLY A 39 4.92 9.62 6.72
CA GLY A 39 6.09 8.81 6.42
C GLY A 39 6.96 9.39 5.28
N THR A 40 8.27 9.14 5.35
CA THR A 40 9.29 9.72 4.45
C THR A 40 8.92 9.65 2.98
N LYS A 41 8.46 8.49 2.47
CA LYS A 41 8.09 8.30 1.06
C LYS A 41 6.89 9.17 0.66
N ALA A 42 5.87 9.24 1.50
CA ALA A 42 4.64 9.99 1.25
C ALA A 42 4.92 11.50 1.15
N VAL A 43 5.63 12.04 2.16
CA VAL A 43 6.00 13.47 2.21
C VAL A 43 6.95 13.84 1.07
N HIS A 44 7.94 12.97 0.78
CA HIS A 44 8.88 13.19 -0.31
C HIS A 44 8.17 13.26 -1.67
N LEU A 45 7.27 12.29 -1.95
CA LEU A 45 6.52 12.27 -3.21
C LEU A 45 5.54 13.44 -3.33
N GLU A 46 4.91 13.88 -2.24
CA GLU A 46 4.11 15.10 -2.28
C GLU A 46 4.95 16.33 -2.66
N ALA A 47 6.11 16.50 -2.03
CA ALA A 47 7.01 17.61 -2.35
C ALA A 47 7.49 17.57 -3.81
N TRP A 48 7.84 16.39 -4.29
CA TRP A 48 8.22 16.14 -5.68
C TRP A 48 7.07 16.45 -6.65
N ALA A 49 5.86 16.01 -6.36
CA ALA A 49 4.66 16.26 -7.16
C ALA A 49 4.33 17.75 -7.22
N ARG A 50 4.33 18.44 -6.09
CA ARG A 50 4.10 19.90 -5.99
C ARG A 50 5.10 20.70 -6.83
N ALA A 51 6.38 20.33 -6.78
CA ALA A 51 7.43 21.00 -7.57
C ALA A 51 7.20 20.88 -9.09
N ARG A 52 6.38 19.90 -9.53
CA ARG A 52 6.05 19.64 -10.94
C ARG A 52 4.61 20.07 -11.32
N GLY A 53 3.86 20.61 -10.38
CA GLY A 53 2.43 20.89 -10.60
C GLY A 53 1.60 19.62 -10.84
N GLN A 54 2.07 18.47 -10.35
CA GLN A 54 1.41 17.17 -10.43
C GLN A 54 0.37 17.02 -9.31
N ALA A 55 -0.84 16.57 -9.64
CA ALA A 55 -1.87 16.27 -8.64
C ALA A 55 -1.44 15.10 -7.75
N PHE A 56 -1.59 15.25 -6.42
CA PHE A 56 -1.13 14.27 -5.45
C PHE A 56 -2.09 14.10 -4.27
N LEU A 57 -2.27 12.85 -3.81
CA LEU A 57 -3.06 12.50 -2.63
C LEU A 57 -2.27 11.53 -1.75
N ARG A 58 -2.24 11.79 -0.44
CA ARG A 58 -1.85 10.84 0.62
C ARG A 58 -2.88 10.86 1.72
N PHE A 59 -3.11 9.74 2.36
CA PHE A 59 -4.11 9.61 3.42
C PHE A 59 -3.74 8.50 4.40
N ASP A 60 -4.35 8.54 5.57
CA ASP A 60 -4.29 7.49 6.58
C ASP A 60 -5.51 6.58 6.45
N TYR A 61 -5.30 5.27 6.43
CA TYR A 61 -6.41 4.32 6.58
C TYR A 61 -7.03 4.45 7.98
N SER A 62 -8.26 3.98 8.17
CA SER A 62 -8.84 3.87 9.52
C SER A 62 -7.92 3.09 10.46
N GLY A 63 -7.80 3.57 11.70
CA GLY A 63 -6.88 3.03 12.69
C GLY A 63 -5.39 3.34 12.46
N HIS A 64 -5.07 4.22 11.51
CA HIS A 64 -3.72 4.71 11.24
C HIS A 64 -3.67 6.24 11.39
N GLY A 65 -2.52 6.77 11.78
CA GLY A 65 -2.23 8.19 11.86
C GLY A 65 -3.34 9.01 12.54
N GLU A 66 -3.88 10.00 11.82
CA GLU A 66 -4.95 10.89 12.32
C GLU A 66 -6.38 10.42 11.95
N SER A 67 -6.52 9.30 11.25
CA SER A 67 -7.82 8.71 10.93
C SER A 67 -8.49 8.09 12.15
N SER A 68 -9.82 7.97 12.11
CA SER A 68 -10.60 7.38 13.21
C SER A 68 -10.45 5.86 13.30
N GLY A 69 -10.80 5.30 14.45
CA GLY A 69 -10.73 3.87 14.74
C GLY A 69 -9.42 3.48 15.42
N THR A 70 -9.25 2.20 15.67
CA THR A 70 -8.03 1.62 16.22
C THR A 70 -7.45 0.60 15.24
N PHE A 71 -6.13 0.44 15.24
CA PHE A 71 -5.44 -0.50 14.35
C PHE A 71 -5.94 -1.94 14.55
N GLU A 72 -6.16 -2.33 15.80
CA GLU A 72 -6.58 -3.68 16.20
C GLU A 72 -7.95 -4.07 15.65
N GLU A 73 -8.82 -3.09 15.41
CA GLU A 73 -10.15 -3.29 14.83
C GLU A 73 -10.13 -3.36 13.30
N GLY A 74 -9.03 -2.92 12.66
CA GLY A 74 -8.91 -2.85 11.21
C GLY A 74 -8.63 -4.19 10.55
N CYS A 75 -8.91 -4.25 9.26
CA CYS A 75 -8.60 -5.39 8.39
C CYS A 75 -8.38 -4.93 6.95
N ILE A 76 -7.93 -5.85 6.09
CA ILE A 76 -7.62 -5.54 4.68
C ILE A 76 -8.82 -4.94 3.94
N GLY A 77 -10.02 -5.49 4.17
CA GLY A 77 -11.25 -5.01 3.54
C GLY A 77 -11.64 -3.60 3.99
N ASP A 78 -11.52 -3.27 5.29
CA ASP A 78 -11.80 -1.92 5.77
C ASP A 78 -10.85 -0.89 5.12
N TRP A 79 -9.56 -1.21 5.06
CA TRP A 79 -8.55 -0.33 4.45
C TRP A 79 -8.70 -0.22 2.93
N HIS A 80 -9.24 -1.28 2.31
CA HIS A 80 -9.63 -1.22 0.90
C HIS A 80 -10.84 -0.31 0.66
N GLU A 81 -11.87 -0.40 1.49
CA GLU A 81 -13.02 0.52 1.47
C GLU A 81 -12.58 1.98 1.70
N ASP A 82 -11.63 2.22 2.61
CA ASP A 82 -11.05 3.57 2.83
C ASP A 82 -10.31 4.06 1.59
N THR A 83 -9.54 3.17 0.94
CA THR A 83 -8.84 3.47 -0.32
C THR A 83 -9.83 3.86 -1.42
N LEU A 84 -10.90 3.08 -1.60
CA LEU A 84 -11.95 3.37 -2.58
C LEU A 84 -12.61 4.72 -2.29
N ALA A 85 -13.00 4.97 -1.04
CA ALA A 85 -13.61 6.23 -0.64
C ALA A 85 -12.67 7.43 -0.92
N ALA A 86 -11.38 7.33 -0.52
CA ALA A 86 -10.41 8.37 -0.77
C ALA A 86 -10.22 8.65 -2.27
N VAL A 87 -10.09 7.61 -3.09
CA VAL A 87 -9.93 7.75 -4.55
C VAL A 87 -11.18 8.32 -5.20
N GLN A 88 -12.37 7.83 -4.84
CA GLN A 88 -13.62 8.24 -5.47
C GLN A 88 -14.02 9.67 -5.11
N GLU A 89 -13.82 10.07 -3.86
CA GLU A 89 -14.28 11.38 -3.36
C GLU A 89 -13.23 12.49 -3.48
N LEU A 90 -11.93 12.13 -3.54
CA LEU A 90 -10.85 13.12 -3.51
C LEU A 90 -10.09 13.25 -4.83
N THR A 91 -10.33 12.35 -5.81
CA THR A 91 -9.64 12.40 -7.11
C THR A 91 -10.60 12.32 -8.28
N GLU A 92 -10.23 12.95 -9.39
CA GLU A 92 -10.98 12.89 -10.64
C GLU A 92 -10.13 12.29 -11.77
N GLY A 93 -10.76 11.67 -12.77
CA GLY A 93 -10.07 11.10 -13.94
C GLY A 93 -9.13 9.94 -13.60
N GLU A 94 -8.01 9.85 -14.30
CA GLU A 94 -7.03 8.77 -14.12
C GLU A 94 -6.19 8.96 -12.85
N ILE A 95 -5.74 7.85 -12.30
CA ILE A 95 -4.83 7.82 -11.12
C ILE A 95 -3.58 6.98 -11.39
N VAL A 96 -2.53 7.24 -10.62
CA VAL A 96 -1.33 6.40 -10.50
C VAL A 96 -1.19 6.02 -9.02
N PRO A 97 -1.67 4.84 -8.59
CA PRO A 97 -1.42 4.35 -7.24
C PRO A 97 0.06 4.02 -7.06
N VAL A 98 0.62 4.52 -5.95
CA VAL A 98 1.99 4.24 -5.49
C VAL A 98 1.88 3.56 -4.13
N GLY A 99 1.94 2.23 -4.13
CA GLY A 99 1.68 1.41 -2.95
C GLY A 99 2.96 0.88 -2.30
N SER A 100 3.14 1.14 -1.00
CA SER A 100 4.27 0.62 -0.22
C SER A 100 3.83 -0.48 0.72
N SER A 101 4.49 -1.65 0.69
CA SER A 101 4.20 -2.79 1.56
C SER A 101 2.73 -3.22 1.46
N MET A 102 1.94 -3.16 2.55
CA MET A 102 0.48 -3.36 2.52
C MET A 102 -0.20 -2.45 1.49
N GLY A 103 0.25 -1.22 1.32
CA GLY A 103 -0.26 -0.30 0.30
C GLY A 103 -0.08 -0.83 -1.13
N GLY A 104 0.93 -1.67 -1.38
CA GLY A 104 1.08 -2.40 -2.63
C GLY A 104 -0.07 -3.41 -2.83
N TRP A 105 -0.51 -4.10 -1.79
CA TRP A 105 -1.70 -4.95 -1.86
C TRP A 105 -2.97 -4.13 -2.10
N GLN A 106 -3.14 -3.00 -1.42
CA GLN A 106 -4.26 -2.09 -1.67
C GLN A 106 -4.27 -1.56 -3.11
N ALA A 107 -3.11 -1.26 -3.69
CA ALA A 107 -3.00 -0.88 -5.10
C ALA A 107 -3.46 -1.99 -6.05
N LEU A 108 -3.11 -3.25 -5.76
CA LEU A 108 -3.55 -4.41 -6.54
C LEU A 108 -5.07 -4.67 -6.41
N LEU A 109 -5.63 -4.46 -5.22
CA LEU A 109 -7.08 -4.53 -5.00
C LEU A 109 -7.80 -3.43 -5.76
N LEU A 110 -7.28 -2.20 -5.72
CA LEU A 110 -7.80 -1.07 -6.48
C LEU A 110 -7.78 -1.34 -7.99
N ALA A 111 -6.68 -1.95 -8.49
CA ALA A 111 -6.55 -2.34 -9.89
C ALA A 111 -7.56 -3.41 -10.33
N ARG A 112 -7.97 -4.29 -9.42
CA ARG A 112 -9.00 -5.30 -9.66
C ARG A 112 -10.41 -4.69 -9.71
N GLU A 113 -10.65 -3.65 -8.90
CA GLU A 113 -11.97 -3.02 -8.74
C GLU A 113 -12.25 -1.94 -9.80
N MET A 114 -11.26 -1.11 -10.13
CA MET A 114 -11.42 0.02 -11.06
C MET A 114 -10.22 0.17 -12.02
N PRO A 115 -9.91 -0.87 -12.81
CA PRO A 115 -8.75 -0.87 -13.70
C PRO A 115 -8.79 0.28 -14.74
N GLU A 116 -9.97 0.74 -15.12
CA GLU A 116 -10.19 1.83 -16.08
C GLU A 116 -9.75 3.21 -15.54
N ARG A 117 -9.65 3.36 -14.21
CA ARG A 117 -9.16 4.59 -13.57
C ARG A 117 -7.63 4.63 -13.51
N ILE A 118 -6.94 3.51 -13.74
CA ILE A 118 -5.51 3.41 -13.49
C ILE A 118 -4.72 3.66 -14.77
N LYS A 119 -3.97 4.77 -14.79
CA LYS A 119 -3.00 5.12 -15.83
C LYS A 119 -1.77 4.24 -15.84
N GLY A 120 -1.31 3.89 -14.66
CA GLY A 120 -0.14 3.07 -14.37
C GLY A 120 0.00 2.86 -12.88
N MET A 121 0.87 1.95 -12.46
CA MET A 121 1.04 1.58 -11.04
C MET A 121 2.50 1.50 -10.66
N VAL A 122 2.82 1.92 -9.43
CA VAL A 122 4.12 1.69 -8.80
C VAL A 122 3.91 0.94 -7.49
N THR A 123 4.69 -0.12 -7.27
CA THR A 123 4.72 -0.81 -5.97
C THR A 123 6.13 -0.78 -5.39
N ILE A 124 6.22 -0.64 -4.07
CA ILE A 124 7.47 -0.56 -3.32
C ILE A 124 7.40 -1.61 -2.21
N ALA A 125 8.25 -2.64 -2.28
CA ALA A 125 8.26 -3.75 -1.34
C ALA A 125 6.84 -4.30 -1.09
N ALA A 126 6.05 -4.50 -2.17
CA ALA A 126 4.64 -4.88 -2.06
C ALA A 126 4.46 -6.21 -1.32
N ALA A 127 3.52 -6.23 -0.39
CA ALA A 127 3.19 -7.38 0.44
C ALA A 127 1.78 -7.94 0.13
N PRO A 128 1.50 -8.41 -1.11
CA PRO A 128 0.22 -9.03 -1.40
C PRO A 128 0.03 -10.29 -0.55
N ASP A 129 -1.20 -10.52 -0.12
CA ASP A 129 -1.60 -11.73 0.60
C ASP A 129 -0.84 -12.01 1.92
N PHE A 130 -0.13 -10.99 2.49
CA PHE A 130 0.76 -11.18 3.64
C PHE A 130 0.07 -11.72 4.89
N THR A 131 -1.23 -11.51 5.04
CA THR A 131 -1.99 -12.04 6.17
C THR A 131 -2.05 -13.56 6.14
N GLU A 132 -2.12 -14.17 4.96
CA GLU A 132 -2.10 -15.62 4.77
C GLU A 132 -0.67 -16.15 4.59
N ASP A 133 0.08 -15.62 3.63
CA ASP A 133 1.41 -16.13 3.25
C ASP A 133 2.52 -15.68 4.19
N GLY A 134 2.37 -14.52 4.81
CA GLY A 134 3.32 -13.97 5.77
C GLY A 134 2.99 -14.39 7.21
N TYR A 135 1.82 -14.00 7.73
CA TYR A 135 1.48 -14.25 9.13
C TYR A 135 0.97 -15.69 9.35
N TRP A 136 -0.18 -16.04 8.79
CA TRP A 136 -0.81 -17.34 9.07
C TRP A 136 0.08 -18.53 8.73
N ALA A 137 0.76 -18.50 7.60
CA ALA A 137 1.64 -19.59 7.17
C ALA A 137 2.84 -19.80 8.11
N ASN A 138 3.30 -18.74 8.78
CA ASN A 138 4.45 -18.77 9.68
C ASN A 138 4.07 -18.85 11.17
N PHE A 139 2.79 -18.76 11.51
CA PHE A 139 2.35 -18.96 12.88
C PHE A 139 2.59 -20.38 13.35
N SER A 140 3.21 -20.53 14.50
CA SER A 140 3.29 -21.80 15.21
C SER A 140 1.88 -22.29 15.63
N GLU A 141 1.76 -23.57 15.91
CA GLU A 141 0.48 -24.12 16.41
C GLU A 141 0.02 -23.44 17.73
N ALA A 142 0.97 -23.03 18.57
CA ALA A 142 0.66 -22.26 19.78
C ALA A 142 0.07 -20.88 19.46
N GLN A 143 0.65 -20.16 18.49
CA GLN A 143 0.11 -18.86 18.02
C GLN A 143 -1.25 -19.01 17.34
N LYS A 144 -1.46 -20.05 16.55
CA LYS A 144 -2.79 -20.36 15.96
C LYS A 144 -3.83 -20.64 17.03
N ALA A 145 -3.47 -21.40 18.08
CA ALA A 145 -4.35 -21.66 19.22
C ALA A 145 -4.61 -20.38 20.02
N GLU A 146 -3.62 -19.52 20.19
CA GLU A 146 -3.77 -18.21 20.82
C GLU A 146 -4.73 -17.33 20.04
N LEU A 147 -4.54 -17.22 18.70
CA LEU A 147 -5.43 -16.48 17.81
C LEU A 147 -6.88 -16.97 17.91
N ALA A 148 -7.07 -18.29 18.00
CA ALA A 148 -8.39 -18.89 18.13
C ALA A 148 -9.06 -18.57 19.48
N SER A 149 -8.29 -18.57 20.58
CA SER A 149 -8.82 -18.41 21.95
C SER A 149 -8.90 -16.95 22.41
N ARG A 150 -7.88 -16.12 22.10
CA ARG A 150 -7.77 -14.70 22.51
C ARG A 150 -8.29 -13.73 21.45
N GLY A 151 -8.38 -14.18 20.17
CA GLY A 151 -8.75 -13.33 19.06
C GLY A 151 -7.60 -12.53 18.44
N TYR A 152 -6.39 -12.60 18.98
CA TYR A 152 -5.18 -11.95 18.45
C TYR A 152 -3.90 -12.68 18.88
N VAL A 153 -2.81 -12.40 18.16
CA VAL A 153 -1.43 -12.80 18.47
C VAL A 153 -0.58 -11.55 18.58
N GLU A 154 0.29 -11.51 19.59
CA GLU A 154 1.30 -10.48 19.74
C GLU A 154 2.58 -10.89 19.00
N LEU A 155 3.01 -10.05 18.05
CA LEU A 155 4.28 -10.25 17.35
C LEU A 155 5.30 -9.20 17.80
N PRO A 156 6.58 -9.57 17.97
CA PRO A 156 7.64 -8.60 18.19
C PRO A 156 7.65 -7.53 17.09
N SER A 157 7.94 -6.32 17.47
CA SER A 157 8.07 -5.19 16.54
C SER A 157 9.40 -4.50 16.82
N ASP A 158 10.01 -3.92 15.79
CA ASP A 158 11.18 -3.05 15.93
C ASP A 158 10.84 -1.71 16.63
N TYR A 159 9.56 -1.47 16.88
CA TYR A 159 9.02 -0.35 17.65
C TYR A 159 8.64 -0.84 19.05
N MET A 160 8.63 0.06 20.05
CA MET A 160 8.49 -0.28 21.47
C MET A 160 7.27 -1.13 21.83
N GLU A 161 6.20 -1.11 21.03
CA GLU A 161 4.99 -1.91 21.28
C GLU A 161 4.84 -3.05 20.27
N PRO A 162 4.44 -4.26 20.71
CA PRO A 162 4.22 -5.38 19.81
C PRO A 162 3.07 -5.11 18.83
N TYR A 163 3.10 -5.79 17.68
CA TYR A 163 1.97 -5.80 16.75
C TYR A 163 0.90 -6.79 17.25
N HIS A 164 -0.32 -6.31 17.42
CA HIS A 164 -1.47 -7.17 17.67
C HIS A 164 -2.09 -7.56 16.32
N ILE A 165 -1.87 -8.79 15.90
CA ILE A 165 -2.46 -9.34 14.68
C ILE A 165 -3.77 -10.02 15.04
N SER A 166 -4.88 -9.41 14.65
CA SER A 166 -6.21 -9.89 15.02
C SER A 166 -6.65 -11.07 14.14
N LYS A 167 -7.48 -11.94 14.70
CA LYS A 167 -8.17 -13.01 13.97
C LYS A 167 -8.97 -12.43 12.81
N ARG A 168 -9.63 -11.27 13.04
CA ARG A 168 -10.38 -10.55 12.01
C ARG A 168 -9.51 -10.19 10.81
N MET A 169 -8.31 -9.67 11.04
CA MET A 169 -7.36 -9.31 9.96
C MET A 169 -6.99 -10.53 9.10
N ILE A 170 -6.73 -11.69 9.74
CA ILE A 170 -6.41 -12.93 9.02
C ILE A 170 -7.62 -13.45 8.22
N GLU A 171 -8.79 -13.54 8.86
CA GLU A 171 -9.99 -14.09 8.22
C GLU A 171 -10.52 -13.19 7.10
N ASP A 172 -10.44 -11.88 7.29
CA ASP A 172 -10.84 -10.92 6.27
C ASP A 172 -9.85 -10.89 5.11
N GLY A 173 -8.54 -10.88 5.39
CA GLY A 173 -7.50 -10.92 4.36
C GLY A 173 -7.67 -12.07 3.37
N ARG A 174 -8.16 -13.24 3.82
CA ARG A 174 -8.48 -14.39 2.95
C ARG A 174 -9.51 -14.10 1.87
N LYS A 175 -10.38 -13.11 2.08
CA LYS A 175 -11.38 -12.69 1.08
C LYS A 175 -10.78 -11.79 0.00
N HIS A 176 -9.60 -11.25 0.26
CA HIS A 176 -8.93 -10.24 -0.56
C HIS A 176 -7.65 -10.75 -1.25
N LEU A 177 -7.37 -12.06 -1.20
CA LEU A 177 -6.19 -12.63 -1.82
C LEU A 177 -6.15 -12.33 -3.33
N VAL A 178 -5.00 -11.92 -3.83
CA VAL A 178 -4.78 -11.52 -5.24
C VAL A 178 -3.87 -12.49 -5.99
N LEU A 179 -3.11 -13.33 -5.28
CA LEU A 179 -2.20 -14.30 -5.87
C LEU A 179 -2.81 -15.73 -5.98
N ARG A 180 -4.14 -15.87 -5.86
CA ARG A 180 -4.88 -17.14 -5.99
C ARG A 180 -5.90 -17.13 -7.12
N SER A 181 -6.08 -16.00 -7.78
CA SER A 181 -6.99 -15.81 -8.91
C SER A 181 -6.30 -14.98 -9.98
N PRO A 182 -6.74 -15.02 -11.24
CA PRO A 182 -6.14 -14.21 -12.30
C PRO A 182 -6.05 -12.73 -11.90
N LEU A 183 -4.88 -12.14 -12.07
CA LEU A 183 -4.60 -10.73 -11.77
C LEU A 183 -4.22 -10.03 -13.08
N PHE A 184 -5.13 -9.21 -13.59
CA PHE A 184 -4.93 -8.44 -14.82
C PHE A 184 -4.56 -7.01 -14.48
N LEU A 185 -3.42 -6.57 -14.99
CA LEU A 185 -2.90 -5.20 -14.85
C LEU A 185 -2.70 -4.61 -16.27
N PRO A 186 -3.76 -4.09 -16.92
CA PRO A 186 -3.72 -3.69 -18.34
C PRO A 186 -2.99 -2.35 -18.57
N PHE A 187 -2.11 -1.95 -17.69
CA PHE A 187 -1.36 -0.69 -17.69
C PHE A 187 0.10 -0.92 -17.30
N LYS A 188 0.96 0.07 -17.52
CA LYS A 188 2.36 0.02 -17.08
C LYS A 188 2.45 -0.18 -15.56
N THR A 189 3.21 -1.18 -15.13
CA THR A 189 3.46 -1.47 -13.71
C THR A 189 4.95 -1.49 -13.43
N ARG A 190 5.38 -0.79 -12.38
CA ARG A 190 6.77 -0.76 -11.92
C ARG A 190 6.84 -1.24 -10.47
N CYS A 191 7.57 -2.32 -10.26
CA CYS A 191 7.78 -2.92 -8.95
C CYS A 191 9.20 -2.64 -8.48
N LEU A 192 9.36 -2.12 -7.28
CA LEU A 192 10.64 -1.82 -6.66
C LEU A 192 10.80 -2.68 -5.41
N GLN A 193 11.93 -3.40 -5.28
CA GLN A 193 12.18 -4.30 -4.16
C GLN A 193 13.63 -4.23 -3.70
N GLY A 194 13.84 -4.13 -2.41
CA GLY A 194 15.16 -4.20 -1.79
C GLY A 194 15.62 -5.64 -1.57
N THR A 195 16.90 -5.95 -1.79
CA THR A 195 17.41 -7.32 -1.57
C THR A 195 17.76 -7.60 -0.10
N ALA A 196 17.86 -6.57 0.75
CA ALA A 196 18.05 -6.71 2.20
C ALA A 196 16.72 -6.51 2.98
N ASP A 197 15.58 -6.55 2.28
CA ASP A 197 14.25 -6.48 2.90
C ASP A 197 13.97 -7.77 3.67
N THR A 198 13.86 -7.64 5.00
CA THR A 198 13.57 -8.76 5.92
C THR A 198 12.08 -8.94 6.21
N ALA A 199 11.24 -7.96 5.82
CA ALA A 199 9.80 -8.01 6.03
C ALA A 199 9.06 -8.59 4.82
N VAL A 200 9.50 -8.27 3.60
CA VAL A 200 8.94 -8.79 2.35
C VAL A 200 10.09 -9.30 1.48
N SER A 201 10.10 -10.60 1.23
CA SER A 201 11.18 -11.22 0.48
C SER A 201 11.14 -10.88 -1.02
N THR A 202 12.30 -11.00 -1.68
CA THR A 202 12.39 -10.88 -3.14
C THR A 202 11.55 -11.93 -3.87
N GLU A 203 11.34 -13.10 -3.27
CA GLU A 203 10.48 -14.17 -3.81
C GLU A 203 9.03 -13.70 -3.92
N THR A 204 8.55 -12.87 -2.99
CA THR A 204 7.20 -12.28 -3.05
C THR A 204 7.07 -11.37 -4.28
N ALA A 205 8.08 -10.54 -4.55
CA ALA A 205 8.09 -9.65 -5.71
C ALA A 205 8.18 -10.43 -7.04
N LEU A 206 9.01 -11.49 -7.09
CA LEU A 206 9.13 -12.37 -8.24
C LEU A 206 7.81 -13.13 -8.49
N ARG A 207 7.19 -13.65 -7.43
CA ARG A 207 5.89 -14.34 -7.52
C ARG A 207 4.79 -13.40 -8.03
N LEU A 208 4.75 -12.14 -7.58
CA LEU A 208 3.80 -11.16 -8.10
C LEU A 208 4.03 -10.92 -9.60
N MET A 209 5.28 -10.78 -10.01
CA MET A 209 5.65 -10.56 -11.42
C MET A 209 5.27 -11.76 -12.31
N ASP A 210 5.50 -12.98 -11.82
CA ASP A 210 5.15 -14.21 -12.55
C ASP A 210 3.63 -14.43 -12.65
N HIS A 211 2.91 -14.06 -11.58
CA HIS A 211 1.46 -14.29 -11.46
C HIS A 211 0.63 -13.29 -12.28
N ALA A 212 1.05 -12.03 -12.34
CA ALA A 212 0.27 -10.97 -12.96
C ALA A 212 0.31 -11.02 -14.49
N THR A 213 -0.83 -10.90 -15.14
CA THR A 213 -0.90 -10.66 -16.58
C THR A 213 -0.86 -9.15 -16.83
N CYS A 214 0.30 -8.68 -17.33
CA CYS A 214 0.56 -7.26 -17.53
C CYS A 214 1.38 -7.05 -18.82
N PRO A 215 1.00 -6.13 -19.72
CA PRO A 215 1.70 -5.91 -20.99
C PRO A 215 3.07 -5.23 -20.84
N ASP A 216 3.27 -4.43 -19.78
CA ASP A 216 4.54 -3.75 -19.48
C ASP A 216 4.76 -3.70 -17.97
N MET A 217 5.23 -4.82 -17.41
CA MET A 217 5.63 -4.92 -16.00
C MET A 217 7.14 -5.04 -15.89
N ARG A 218 7.73 -4.28 -14.98
CA ARG A 218 9.17 -4.33 -14.67
C ARG A 218 9.38 -4.43 -13.17
N LEU A 219 10.29 -5.30 -12.77
CA LEU A 219 10.77 -5.43 -11.40
C LEU A 219 12.22 -4.94 -11.32
N THR A 220 12.45 -3.96 -10.45
CA THR A 220 13.79 -3.48 -10.12
C THR A 220 14.18 -3.97 -8.74
N LEU A 221 15.21 -4.83 -8.70
CA LEU A 221 15.83 -5.27 -7.45
C LEU A 221 16.99 -4.32 -7.11
N VAL A 222 16.95 -3.73 -5.92
CA VAL A 222 17.98 -2.81 -5.44
C VAL A 222 18.81 -3.53 -4.38
N LYS A 223 20.10 -3.75 -4.71
CA LYS A 223 21.02 -4.42 -3.82
C LYS A 223 21.17 -3.67 -2.49
N ASP A 224 21.09 -4.41 -1.39
CA ASP A 224 21.28 -3.95 -0.01
C ASP A 224 20.24 -2.90 0.46
N ALA A 225 19.22 -2.57 -0.34
CA ALA A 225 18.11 -1.75 0.12
C ALA A 225 17.20 -2.53 1.08
N ASP A 226 16.78 -1.88 2.16
CA ASP A 226 15.90 -2.43 3.19
C ASP A 226 14.40 -2.29 2.84
N HIS A 227 13.52 -2.77 3.73
CA HIS A 227 12.06 -2.65 3.57
C HIS A 227 11.56 -1.21 3.49
N ARG A 228 12.22 -0.28 4.16
CA ARG A 228 11.82 1.14 4.17
C ARG A 228 11.95 1.76 2.81
N PHE A 229 12.96 1.38 2.04
CA PHE A 229 13.22 1.87 0.69
C PHE A 229 13.19 3.40 0.62
N SER A 230 13.82 4.07 1.61
CA SER A 230 13.64 5.50 1.85
C SER A 230 14.94 6.32 1.89
N ASP A 231 16.08 5.72 1.54
CA ASP A 231 17.29 6.49 1.28
C ASP A 231 17.16 7.34 0.00
N ALA A 232 18.06 8.30 -0.18
CA ALA A 232 18.00 9.25 -1.30
C ALA A 232 18.07 8.59 -2.68
N ALA A 233 18.75 7.44 -2.83
CA ALA A 233 18.81 6.72 -4.10
C ALA A 233 17.50 5.98 -4.38
N CYS A 234 16.94 5.32 -3.37
CA CYS A 234 15.63 4.66 -3.44
C CYS A 234 14.50 5.64 -3.72
N LEU A 235 14.49 6.82 -3.08
CA LEU A 235 13.49 7.86 -3.34
C LEU A 235 13.53 8.34 -4.79
N ARG A 236 14.71 8.54 -5.37
CA ARG A 236 14.85 8.88 -6.80
C ARG A 236 14.38 7.76 -7.73
N LEU A 237 14.57 6.49 -7.35
CA LEU A 237 14.03 5.37 -8.13
C LEU A 237 12.50 5.36 -8.12
N ILE A 238 11.88 5.70 -7.00
CA ILE A 238 10.42 5.84 -6.90
C ILE A 238 9.94 6.98 -7.81
N GLU A 239 10.57 8.16 -7.77
CA GLU A 239 10.25 9.28 -8.67
C GLU A 239 10.32 8.87 -10.14
N ASN A 240 11.41 8.19 -10.54
CA ASN A 240 11.61 7.73 -11.92
C ASN A 240 10.54 6.70 -12.33
N ALA A 241 10.17 5.78 -11.44
CA ALA A 241 9.11 4.81 -11.68
C ALA A 241 7.75 5.50 -11.88
N VAL A 242 7.44 6.53 -11.07
CA VAL A 242 6.22 7.34 -11.22
C VAL A 242 6.24 8.09 -12.55
N LEU A 243 7.35 8.72 -12.94
CA LEU A 243 7.50 9.39 -14.23
C LEU A 243 7.28 8.43 -15.40
N ASP A 244 7.87 7.23 -15.36
CA ASP A 244 7.72 6.24 -16.44
C ASP A 244 6.26 5.82 -16.63
N VAL A 245 5.51 5.59 -15.55
CA VAL A 245 4.10 5.20 -15.64
C VAL A 245 3.18 6.35 -16.01
N LEU A 246 3.54 7.60 -15.67
CA LEU A 246 2.84 8.80 -16.12
C LEU A 246 3.02 9.04 -17.63
N GLY A 247 4.03 8.43 -18.26
CA GLY A 247 4.34 8.62 -19.68
C GLY A 247 5.26 9.82 -19.93
N GLY A 248 5.91 10.36 -18.90
CA GLY A 248 7.00 11.34 -19.00
C GLY A 248 8.28 10.66 -19.50
N ALA A 249 8.98 11.31 -20.44
CA ALA A 249 10.32 10.94 -20.84
C ALA A 249 11.35 11.54 -19.89
#